data_802de5b45001466635562580437e05fa
#
_entry.id   802de5b45001466635562580437e05fa
#
_cell.length_a   1.000
_cell.length_b   1.000
_cell.length_c   1.000
_cell.angle_alpha   90.00
_cell.angle_beta   90.00
_cell.angle_gamma   90.00
#
_symmetry.space_group_name_H-M   'P 1'
#
loop_
_entity.id
_entity.type
_entity.pdbx_description
1 polymer ?
#
loop_
_entity_poly.entity_id
_entity_poly.type
_entity_poly.pdbx_seq_one_letter_code
_entity_poly.pdbx_strand_id
1 'polypeptide(L)'
;MGTRSNRWQALLLVGLGSKAERKRIMKNAKAYLSQVKERKDYIRYLEQDIERLDEEATSLRGVSFGSVSTTGINRTSAGYEAIIERKMEKEQELEKERERLARLLVEADRMIDAIPDLKVRIVFKMFYLEGMTTADISNLISYSTQHINRLMNKGYRLLESPVEDSKLSA
;
A
#
# COMPACT_ATOMS: atom_id res chain seq x y z
N MET A 1 -1.02 -18.56 -19.71
CA MET A 1 -0.76 -17.56 -18.65
C MET A 1 -1.99 -17.44 -17.77
N GLY A 2 -2.06 -18.30 -16.75
CA GLY A 2 -3.27 -18.56 -15.95
C GLY A 2 -3.32 -17.70 -14.70
N THR A 3 -4.25 -16.91 -14.65
CA THR A 3 -5.17 -16.32 -13.68
C THR A 3 -4.97 -16.70 -12.20
N ARG A 4 -4.12 -15.96 -11.50
CA ARG A 4 -4.08 -15.95 -10.02
C ARG A 4 -5.36 -15.39 -9.38
N SER A 5 -6.21 -14.72 -10.18
CA SER A 5 -7.47 -14.10 -9.76
C SER A 5 -8.53 -15.10 -9.29
N ASN A 6 -8.56 -16.33 -9.83
CA ASN A 6 -9.58 -17.31 -9.50
C ASN A 6 -9.36 -18.07 -8.18
N ARG A 7 -8.17 -17.96 -7.59
CA ARG A 7 -7.83 -18.71 -6.38
C ARG A 7 -8.55 -18.18 -5.14
N TRP A 8 -8.77 -16.87 -5.06
CA TRP A 8 -9.51 -16.25 -3.95
C TRP A 8 -11.02 -16.47 -4.07
N GLN A 9 -11.57 -16.41 -5.28
CA GLN A 9 -12.97 -16.73 -5.51
C GLN A 9 -13.26 -18.21 -5.24
N ALA A 10 -12.37 -19.12 -5.62
CA ALA A 10 -12.49 -20.54 -5.31
C ALA A 10 -12.39 -20.84 -3.82
N LEU A 11 -11.55 -20.10 -3.07
CA LEU A 11 -11.40 -20.25 -1.61
C LEU A 11 -12.59 -19.67 -0.84
N LEU A 12 -13.28 -18.67 -1.38
CA LEU A 12 -14.51 -18.13 -0.81
C LEU A 12 -15.74 -19.03 -1.06
N LEU A 13 -15.71 -19.86 -2.11
CA LEU A 13 -16.80 -20.75 -2.51
C LEU A 13 -16.71 -22.17 -1.90
N VAL A 14 -15.56 -22.57 -1.36
CA VAL A 14 -15.37 -23.91 -0.77
C VAL A 14 -15.39 -23.83 0.75
N GLY A 15 -16.57 -23.95 1.34
CA GLY A 15 -16.82 -23.97 2.79
C GLY A 15 -16.27 -25.19 3.55
N LEU A 16 -15.10 -25.72 3.23
CA LEU A 16 -14.52 -26.93 3.81
C LEU A 16 -13.00 -26.79 3.98
N GLY A 17 -12.56 -25.90 4.87
CA GLY A 17 -11.15 -25.88 5.27
C GLY A 17 -10.99 -26.22 6.77
N SER A 18 -9.94 -26.99 7.11
CA SER A 18 -9.60 -27.25 8.50
C SER A 18 -9.29 -25.94 9.25
N LYS A 19 -9.39 -25.96 10.61
CA LYS A 19 -9.07 -24.78 11.44
C LYS A 19 -7.67 -24.21 11.17
N ALA A 20 -6.73 -25.07 10.77
CA ALA A 20 -5.36 -24.71 10.39
C ALA A 20 -5.32 -23.98 9.03
N GLU A 21 -6.13 -24.41 8.08
CA GLU A 21 -6.26 -23.81 6.74
C GLU A 21 -6.91 -22.43 6.80
N ARG A 22 -7.94 -22.27 7.64
CA ARG A 22 -8.59 -20.99 7.93
C ARG A 22 -7.60 -20.00 8.53
N LYS A 23 -6.79 -20.42 9.53
CA LYS A 23 -5.74 -19.59 10.14
C LYS A 23 -4.65 -19.19 9.13
N ARG A 24 -4.34 -20.06 8.16
CA ARG A 24 -3.41 -19.79 7.07
C ARG A 24 -3.97 -18.78 6.07
N ILE A 25 -5.25 -18.88 5.74
CA ILE A 25 -5.96 -17.94 4.82
C ILE A 25 -6.03 -16.54 5.46
N MET A 26 -6.35 -16.42 6.73
CA MET A 26 -6.38 -15.15 7.46
C MET A 26 -5.01 -14.50 7.57
N LYS A 27 -4.00 -15.27 7.94
CA LYS A 27 -2.61 -14.77 7.94
C LYS A 27 -2.23 -14.25 6.54
N ASN A 28 -2.74 -14.88 5.50
CA ASN A 28 -2.55 -14.45 4.12
C ASN A 28 -3.35 -13.19 3.78
N ALA A 29 -4.62 -13.07 4.20
CA ALA A 29 -5.45 -11.90 3.94
C ALA A 29 -4.91 -10.65 4.65
N LYS A 30 -4.57 -10.76 5.93
CA LYS A 30 -3.95 -9.68 6.69
C LYS A 30 -2.59 -9.29 6.09
N ALA A 31 -1.75 -10.26 5.77
CA ALA A 31 -0.44 -10.02 5.15
C ALA A 31 -0.60 -9.38 3.77
N TYR A 32 -1.60 -9.80 2.98
CA TYR A 32 -1.89 -9.21 1.69
C TYR A 32 -2.31 -7.73 1.81
N LEU A 33 -3.27 -7.44 2.69
CA LEU A 33 -3.73 -6.07 2.94
C LEU A 33 -2.62 -5.18 3.51
N SER A 34 -1.73 -5.73 4.35
CA SER A 34 -0.57 -5.00 4.88
C SER A 34 0.42 -4.60 3.78
N GLN A 35 0.56 -5.41 2.72
CA GLN A 35 1.41 -5.06 1.57
C GLN A 35 0.95 -3.76 0.87
N VAL A 36 -0.36 -3.48 0.85
CA VAL A 36 -0.89 -2.23 0.29
C VAL A 36 -0.32 -1.03 1.06
N LYS A 37 -0.32 -1.11 2.39
CA LYS A 37 0.20 -0.05 3.25
C LYS A 37 1.71 0.09 3.10
N GLU A 38 2.43 -1.01 3.18
CA GLU A 38 3.89 -1.04 3.02
C GLU A 38 4.34 -0.42 1.68
N ARG A 39 3.60 -0.72 0.58
CA ARG A 39 3.91 -0.11 -0.72
C ARG A 39 3.59 1.37 -0.79
N LYS A 40 2.52 1.82 -0.16
CA LYS A 40 2.22 3.25 -0.07
C LYS A 40 3.33 4.00 0.68
N ASP A 41 3.82 3.43 1.77
CA ASP A 41 4.90 4.01 2.56
C ASP A 41 6.21 4.01 1.77
N TYR A 42 6.48 2.96 0.99
CA TYR A 42 7.66 2.90 0.13
C TYR A 42 7.59 3.90 -1.05
N ILE A 43 6.43 4.08 -1.67
CA ILE A 43 6.21 5.09 -2.71
C ILE A 43 6.47 6.49 -2.15
N ARG A 44 5.95 6.80 -0.96
CA ARG A 44 6.21 8.08 -0.29
C ARG A 44 7.71 8.29 -0.01
N TYR A 45 8.41 7.25 0.40
CA TYR A 45 9.85 7.29 0.58
C TYR A 45 10.59 7.60 -0.74
N LEU A 46 10.22 6.97 -1.85
CA LEU A 46 10.81 7.24 -3.16
C LEU A 46 10.53 8.67 -3.63
N GLU A 47 9.34 9.18 -3.42
CA GLU A 47 8.97 10.57 -3.75
C GLU A 47 9.85 11.57 -2.98
N GLN A 48 10.06 11.35 -1.68
CA GLN A 48 10.95 12.18 -0.85
C GLN A 48 12.42 12.06 -1.27
N ASP A 49 12.88 10.87 -1.66
CA ASP A 49 14.25 10.66 -2.13
C ASP A 49 14.51 11.37 -3.46
N ILE A 50 13.53 11.37 -4.36
CA ILE A 50 13.58 12.11 -5.64
C ILE A 50 13.62 13.61 -5.39
N GLU A 51 12.78 14.13 -4.49
CA GLU A 51 12.74 15.55 -4.13
C GLU A 51 14.11 16.01 -3.56
N ARG A 52 14.70 15.21 -2.68
CA ARG A 52 16.04 15.48 -2.14
C ARG A 52 17.13 15.50 -3.23
N LEU A 53 17.09 14.57 -4.18
CA LEU A 53 18.02 14.56 -5.32
C LEU A 53 17.85 15.77 -6.22
N ASP A 54 16.62 16.28 -6.37
CA ASP A 54 16.33 17.49 -7.16
C ASP A 54 16.89 18.74 -6.49
N GLU A 55 16.75 18.86 -5.17
CA GLU A 55 17.35 19.93 -4.37
C GLU A 55 18.89 19.89 -4.46
N GLU A 56 19.50 18.71 -4.35
CA GLU A 56 20.94 18.50 -4.46
C GLU A 56 21.44 18.91 -5.87
N ALA A 57 20.76 18.49 -6.92
CA ALA A 57 21.09 18.90 -8.30
C ALA A 57 20.97 20.41 -8.50
N THR A 58 19.94 21.03 -7.93
CA THR A 58 19.74 22.49 -8.01
C THR A 58 20.84 23.24 -7.27
N SER A 59 21.26 22.78 -6.10
CA SER A 59 22.34 23.34 -5.31
C SER A 59 23.68 23.33 -6.09
N LEU A 60 24.03 22.21 -6.72
CA LEU A 60 25.24 22.11 -7.53
C LEU A 60 25.21 23.04 -8.74
N ARG A 61 24.06 23.27 -9.34
CA ARG A 61 23.88 24.20 -10.46
C ARG A 61 24.08 25.64 -10.04
N GLY A 62 23.68 26.02 -8.83
CA GLY A 62 23.85 27.36 -8.26
C GLY A 62 25.31 27.71 -7.98
N VAL A 63 26.10 26.74 -7.53
CA VAL A 63 27.53 26.93 -7.22
C VAL A 63 28.37 27.14 -8.50
N SER A 64 27.96 26.58 -9.65
CA SER A 64 28.66 26.70 -10.93
C SER A 64 28.64 28.12 -11.54
N PHE A 65 27.70 28.99 -11.14
CA PHE A 65 27.57 30.35 -11.64
C PHE A 65 28.47 31.39 -10.94
N GLY A 66 29.05 31.04 -9.80
CA GLY A 66 29.81 32.02 -8.95
C GLY A 66 31.31 31.88 -8.94
N SER A 67 31.91 30.85 -9.53
CA SER A 67 33.34 30.59 -9.48
C SER A 67 33.91 30.15 -10.83
N VAL A 68 34.49 31.11 -11.57
CA VAL A 68 35.29 30.85 -12.77
C VAL A 68 36.66 30.34 -12.34
N SER A 69 36.75 29.06 -12.01
CA SER A 69 38.01 28.36 -11.88
C SER A 69 38.02 27.22 -12.87
N THR A 70 38.89 27.36 -13.89
CA THR A 70 39.02 26.47 -15.06
C THR A 70 39.39 25.01 -14.72
N THR A 71 39.73 24.69 -13.46
CA THR A 71 40.09 23.34 -12.98
C THR A 71 38.97 22.62 -12.26
N GLY A 72 37.88 23.32 -11.89
CA GLY A 72 36.76 22.76 -11.14
C GLY A 72 35.57 22.31 -11.97
N ILE A 73 35.48 22.71 -13.23
CA ILE A 73 34.30 22.54 -14.09
C ILE A 73 33.98 21.05 -14.36
N ASN A 74 34.99 20.21 -14.55
CA ASN A 74 34.79 18.78 -14.83
C ASN A 74 34.29 17.96 -13.60
N ARG A 75 34.63 18.36 -12.39
CA ARG A 75 34.17 17.66 -11.17
C ARG A 75 32.73 17.99 -10.81
N THR A 76 32.29 19.23 -11.02
CA THR A 76 30.92 19.68 -10.78
C THR A 76 29.96 19.10 -11.82
N SER A 77 30.38 19.01 -13.08
CA SER A 77 29.59 18.40 -14.16
C SER A 77 29.39 16.90 -13.92
N ALA A 78 30.44 16.16 -13.63
CA ALA A 78 30.36 14.72 -13.34
C ALA A 78 29.49 14.43 -12.10
N GLY A 79 29.58 15.26 -11.05
CA GLY A 79 28.73 15.15 -9.87
C GLY A 79 27.24 15.40 -10.18
N TYR A 80 26.95 16.42 -10.97
CA TYR A 80 25.59 16.73 -11.42
C TYR A 80 25.01 15.60 -12.28
N GLU A 81 25.78 15.10 -13.25
CA GLU A 81 25.34 14.00 -14.12
C GLU A 81 25.01 12.74 -13.31
N ALA A 82 25.83 12.39 -12.33
CA ALA A 82 25.59 11.24 -11.45
C ALA A 82 24.30 11.39 -10.61
N ILE A 83 23.99 12.61 -10.14
CA ILE A 83 22.75 12.87 -9.40
C ILE A 83 21.54 12.73 -10.32
N ILE A 84 21.62 13.28 -11.54
CA ILE A 84 20.53 13.17 -12.52
C ILE A 84 20.29 11.70 -12.90
N GLU A 85 21.34 10.92 -13.15
CA GLU A 85 21.23 9.49 -13.43
C GLU A 85 20.51 8.75 -12.29
N ARG A 86 20.95 8.97 -11.05
CA ARG A 86 20.33 8.37 -9.86
C ARG A 86 18.87 8.80 -9.69
N LYS A 87 18.55 10.07 -9.97
CA LYS A 87 17.15 10.56 -9.96
C LYS A 87 16.30 9.82 -10.97
N MET A 88 16.79 9.67 -12.22
CA MET A 88 16.07 8.95 -13.28
C MET A 88 15.83 7.46 -12.91
N GLU A 89 16.80 6.81 -12.29
CA GLU A 89 16.62 5.44 -11.77
C GLU A 89 15.51 5.37 -10.72
N LYS A 90 15.48 6.33 -9.79
CA LYS A 90 14.43 6.41 -8.75
C LYS A 90 13.05 6.72 -9.32
N GLU A 91 12.95 7.58 -10.32
CA GLU A 91 11.70 7.86 -11.04
C GLU A 91 11.16 6.61 -11.74
N GLN A 92 12.02 5.83 -12.38
CA GLN A 92 11.62 4.56 -12.99
C GLN A 92 11.18 3.52 -11.95
N GLU A 93 11.83 3.46 -10.80
CA GLU A 93 11.45 2.59 -9.70
C GLU A 93 10.08 3.00 -9.13
N LEU A 94 9.85 4.30 -8.93
CA LEU A 94 8.59 4.87 -8.48
C LEU A 94 7.43 4.48 -9.40
N GLU A 95 7.60 4.59 -10.71
CA GLU A 95 6.54 4.24 -11.67
C GLU A 95 6.19 2.74 -11.60
N LYS A 96 7.19 1.87 -11.52
CA LYS A 96 6.97 0.42 -11.34
C LYS A 96 6.22 0.11 -10.03
N GLU A 97 6.56 0.80 -8.95
CA GLU A 97 5.88 0.59 -7.65
C GLU A 97 4.45 1.13 -7.65
N ARG A 98 4.19 2.26 -8.34
CA ARG A 98 2.82 2.78 -8.56
C ARG A 98 1.94 1.81 -9.34
N GLU A 99 2.46 1.21 -10.41
CA GLU A 99 1.73 0.17 -11.15
C GLU A 99 1.43 -1.07 -10.30
N ARG A 100 2.40 -1.50 -9.48
CA ARG A 100 2.21 -2.64 -8.56
C ARG A 100 1.16 -2.32 -7.50
N LEU A 101 1.20 -1.10 -6.93
CA LEU A 101 0.20 -0.65 -5.97
C LEU A 101 -1.19 -0.61 -6.59
N ALA A 102 -1.35 -0.10 -7.81
CA ALA A 102 -2.64 -0.04 -8.49
C ALA A 102 -3.29 -1.43 -8.61
N ARG A 103 -2.50 -2.45 -8.97
CA ARG A 103 -2.98 -3.85 -9.01
C ARG A 103 -3.37 -4.38 -7.64
N LEU A 104 -2.57 -4.11 -6.60
CA LEU A 104 -2.86 -4.52 -5.24
C LEU A 104 -4.12 -3.87 -4.68
N LEU A 105 -4.36 -2.59 -5.00
CA LEU A 105 -5.54 -1.85 -4.56
C LEU A 105 -6.83 -2.45 -5.12
N VAL A 106 -6.86 -2.84 -6.39
CA VAL A 106 -8.03 -3.48 -7.00
C VAL A 106 -8.37 -4.82 -6.32
N GLU A 107 -7.37 -5.63 -6.02
CA GLU A 107 -7.59 -6.90 -5.34
C GLU A 107 -7.96 -6.70 -3.87
N ALA A 108 -7.34 -5.74 -3.18
CA ALA A 108 -7.65 -5.40 -1.79
C ALA A 108 -9.09 -4.89 -1.65
N ASP A 109 -9.53 -4.02 -2.56
CA ASP A 109 -10.91 -3.50 -2.57
C ASP A 109 -11.93 -4.62 -2.73
N ARG A 110 -11.71 -5.57 -3.66
CA ARG A 110 -12.56 -6.75 -3.84
C ARG A 110 -12.62 -7.63 -2.58
N MET A 111 -11.46 -7.82 -1.91
CA MET A 111 -11.42 -8.59 -0.67
C MET A 111 -12.19 -7.89 0.45
N ILE A 112 -12.08 -6.59 0.56
CA ILE A 112 -12.79 -5.79 1.57
C ILE A 112 -14.29 -5.77 1.28
N ASP A 113 -14.69 -5.68 0.00
CA ASP A 113 -16.11 -5.70 -0.40
C ASP A 113 -16.81 -7.04 -0.09
N ALA A 114 -16.06 -8.13 0.00
CA ALA A 114 -16.58 -9.42 0.45
C ALA A 114 -16.93 -9.46 1.95
N ILE A 115 -16.54 -8.46 2.74
CA ILE A 115 -16.91 -8.36 4.16
C ILE A 115 -18.40 -7.98 4.26
N PRO A 116 -19.26 -8.81 4.90
CA PRO A 116 -20.69 -8.55 4.93
C PRO A 116 -21.09 -7.38 5.83
N ASP A 117 -20.31 -7.08 6.87
CA ASP A 117 -20.56 -5.98 7.80
C ASP A 117 -20.10 -4.64 7.22
N LEU A 118 -21.08 -3.75 6.92
CA LEU A 118 -20.81 -2.45 6.33
C LEU A 118 -19.87 -1.56 7.16
N LYS A 119 -20.03 -1.56 8.50
CA LYS A 119 -19.16 -0.75 9.39
C LYS A 119 -17.71 -1.23 9.36
N VAL A 120 -17.53 -2.54 9.37
CA VAL A 120 -16.20 -3.17 9.25
C VAL A 120 -15.59 -2.84 7.89
N ARG A 121 -16.37 -2.95 6.82
CA ARG A 121 -15.93 -2.65 5.46
C ARG A 121 -15.44 -1.21 5.32
N ILE A 122 -16.20 -0.25 5.82
CA ILE A 122 -15.83 1.18 5.81
C ILE A 122 -14.49 1.39 6.54
N VAL A 123 -14.34 0.85 7.76
CA VAL A 123 -13.10 0.97 8.53
C VAL A 123 -11.91 0.35 7.78
N PHE A 124 -12.10 -0.81 7.13
CA PHE A 124 -11.06 -1.45 6.33
C PHE A 124 -10.65 -0.62 5.10
N LYS A 125 -11.62 -0.03 4.40
CA LYS A 125 -11.34 0.86 3.25
C LYS A 125 -10.53 2.08 3.70
N MET A 126 -10.95 2.76 4.74
CA MET A 126 -10.22 3.91 5.29
C MET A 126 -8.79 3.54 5.71
N PHE A 127 -8.62 2.40 6.39
CA PHE A 127 -7.31 2.00 6.90
C PHE A 127 -6.36 1.51 5.80
N TYR A 128 -6.82 0.65 4.89
CA TYR A 128 -5.97 0.01 3.89
C TYR A 128 -5.94 0.77 2.55
N LEU A 129 -7.11 1.21 2.04
CA LEU A 129 -7.16 1.84 0.73
C LEU A 129 -6.85 3.35 0.81
N GLU A 130 -7.29 4.03 1.85
CA GLU A 130 -7.01 5.46 2.03
C GLU A 130 -5.71 5.70 2.83
N GLY A 131 -5.25 4.71 3.61
CA GLY A 131 -4.01 4.79 4.39
C GLY A 131 -4.14 5.58 5.69
N MET A 132 -5.38 5.77 6.18
CA MET A 132 -5.65 6.49 7.42
C MET A 132 -5.15 5.72 8.65
N THR A 133 -4.77 6.44 9.70
CA THR A 133 -4.49 5.82 11.00
C THR A 133 -5.77 5.54 11.76
N THR A 134 -5.71 4.66 12.76
CA THR A 134 -6.87 4.38 13.64
C THR A 134 -7.35 5.63 14.39
N ALA A 135 -6.45 6.58 14.66
CA ALA A 135 -6.79 7.88 15.26
C ALA A 135 -7.57 8.77 14.29
N ASP A 136 -7.12 8.86 13.03
CA ASP A 136 -7.79 9.64 11.99
C ASP A 136 -9.20 9.10 11.72
N ILE A 137 -9.33 7.77 11.62
CA ILE A 137 -10.62 7.10 11.44
C ILE A 137 -11.53 7.38 12.65
N SER A 138 -10.99 7.29 13.87
CA SER A 138 -11.70 7.58 15.11
C SER A 138 -12.31 8.99 15.10
N ASN A 139 -11.53 9.98 14.69
CA ASN A 139 -11.98 11.38 14.60
C ASN A 139 -13.04 11.58 13.51
N LEU A 140 -12.86 10.93 12.36
CA LEU A 140 -13.74 11.09 11.20
C LEU A 140 -15.14 10.50 11.42
N ILE A 141 -15.23 9.29 11.99
CA ILE A 141 -16.51 8.60 12.18
C ILE A 141 -17.02 8.64 13.62
N SER A 142 -16.39 9.43 14.50
CA SER A 142 -16.79 9.64 15.89
C SER A 142 -16.87 8.35 16.72
N TYR A 143 -15.99 7.40 16.46
CA TYR A 143 -15.83 6.17 17.23
C TYR A 143 -14.53 6.23 18.04
N SER A 144 -14.48 5.61 19.22
CA SER A 144 -13.23 5.49 19.96
C SER A 144 -12.22 4.59 19.21
N THR A 145 -10.93 4.87 19.36
CA THR A 145 -9.86 4.03 18.78
C THR A 145 -9.97 2.57 19.22
N GLN A 146 -10.44 2.33 20.44
CA GLN A 146 -10.71 0.98 20.94
C GLN A 146 -11.83 0.30 20.15
N HIS A 147 -12.89 1.04 19.78
CA HIS A 147 -13.97 0.52 18.95
C HIS A 147 -13.48 0.21 17.53
N ILE A 148 -12.68 1.09 16.92
CA ILE A 148 -12.03 0.85 15.64
C ILE A 148 -11.22 -0.43 15.66
N ASN A 149 -10.38 -0.63 16.69
CA ASN A 149 -9.59 -1.85 16.84
C ASN A 149 -10.46 -3.12 16.97
N ARG A 150 -11.62 -3.02 17.64
CA ARG A 150 -12.59 -4.13 17.69
C ARG A 150 -13.19 -4.45 16.33
N LEU A 151 -13.54 -3.41 15.53
CA LEU A 151 -14.02 -3.56 14.16
C LEU A 151 -12.96 -4.18 13.25
N MET A 152 -11.70 -3.75 13.38
CA MET A 152 -10.58 -4.35 12.65
C MET A 152 -10.41 -5.83 12.98
N ASN A 153 -10.43 -6.20 14.27
CA ASN A 153 -10.35 -7.60 14.69
C ASN A 153 -11.56 -8.43 14.21
N LYS A 154 -12.76 -7.84 14.20
CA LYS A 154 -13.95 -8.48 13.63
C LYS A 154 -13.78 -8.72 12.13
N GLY A 155 -13.26 -7.75 11.38
CA GLY A 155 -13.03 -7.88 9.95
C GLY A 155 -12.04 -8.99 9.59
N TYR A 156 -10.95 -9.11 10.34
CA TYR A 156 -10.03 -10.23 10.14
C TYR A 156 -10.71 -11.59 10.37
N ARG A 157 -11.58 -11.70 11.36
CA ARG A 157 -12.35 -12.94 11.59
C ARG A 157 -13.36 -13.22 10.46
N LEU A 158 -14.00 -12.19 9.92
CA LEU A 158 -14.93 -12.34 8.80
C LEU A 158 -14.23 -12.75 7.50
N LEU A 159 -13.01 -12.29 7.29
CA LEU A 159 -12.15 -12.75 6.18
C LEU A 159 -11.66 -14.19 6.39
N GLU A 160 -11.66 -14.70 7.65
CA GLU A 160 -11.35 -16.09 7.98
C GLU A 160 -12.50 -17.04 7.72
N SER A 161 -13.73 -16.60 7.98
CA SER A 161 -14.90 -17.45 7.88
C SER A 161 -15.47 -17.36 6.48
N PRO A 162 -15.66 -18.48 5.75
CA PRO A 162 -16.55 -18.47 4.60
C PRO A 162 -17.94 -18.02 5.11
N VAL A 163 -18.57 -17.10 4.39
CA VAL A 163 -19.95 -16.71 4.65
C VAL A 163 -20.77 -18.00 4.61
N GLU A 164 -21.20 -18.50 5.77
CA GLU A 164 -22.34 -19.38 5.82
C GLU A 164 -23.51 -18.51 5.39
N ASP A 165 -24.01 -18.77 4.19
CA ASP A 165 -25.33 -18.30 3.77
C ASP A 165 -26.31 -18.71 4.86
N SER A 166 -26.52 -17.82 5.83
CA SER A 166 -27.54 -18.02 6.82
C SER A 166 -28.87 -17.82 6.13
N LYS A 167 -29.42 -18.95 5.69
CA LYS A 167 -30.84 -19.26 5.60
C LYS A 167 -31.73 -18.02 5.40
N LEU A 168 -32.02 -17.71 4.14
CA LEU A 168 -33.37 -17.31 3.80
C LEU A 168 -34.27 -18.52 4.14
N SER A 169 -34.87 -18.51 5.29
CA SER A 169 -35.97 -19.36 5.62
C SER A 169 -37.11 -18.51 6.13
N ALA A 170 -38.15 -18.60 5.35
CA ALA A 170 -39.54 -18.29 5.65
C ALA A 170 -39.93 -16.85 5.98
#